data_c0118ce8ab7ce0c8f107dbb102dfa45d
#
_entry.id   c0118ce8ab7ce0c8f107dbb102dfa45d
#
_cell.length_a   1.000
_cell.length_b   1.000
_cell.length_c   1.000
_cell.angle_alpha   90.00
_cell.angle_beta   90.00
_cell.angle_gamma   90.00
#
_symmetry.space_group_name_H-M   'P 1'
#
loop_
_entity.id
_entity.type
_entity.pdbx_description
1 polymer ?
#
loop_
_entity_poly.entity_id
_entity_poly.type
_entity_poly.pdbx_seq_one_letter_code
_entity_poly.pdbx_strand_id
1 'polypeptide(L)'
;MKLLDADPFHFPFHHEKIALVVIDMQRDFVEPGGFGASLGNNVELLQQIVPTVRNLIDGFRAAGLTIVHTRECHKPDLSDCPPAKRDRGNPALRIGDHGPMGRILVSGEPGAEIVPELAPLPGELVIDKPGKGAFYATPLSGWLEERDISHLVFAGVTTEVCVQTSMREANDRGYHCLLAEDATESYFPEFKQAVLNMIRAQGAIVGWTAPTSKIVDALHA
;
A
#
# COMPACT_ATOMS: atom_id res chain seq x y z
N MET A 1 17.24 3.20 -19.57
CA MET A 1 16.30 4.11 -18.89
C MET A 1 15.06 4.21 -19.74
N LYS A 2 13.88 3.94 -19.18
CA LYS A 2 12.55 4.08 -19.81
C LYS A 2 11.89 5.36 -19.31
N LEU A 3 10.88 5.85 -20.03
CA LEU A 3 10.06 7.00 -19.65
C LEU A 3 8.59 6.57 -19.60
N LEU A 4 7.93 6.83 -18.49
CA LEU A 4 6.50 6.61 -18.31
C LEU A 4 5.78 7.96 -18.38
N ASP A 5 4.67 8.03 -19.12
CA ASP A 5 3.82 9.21 -19.17
C ASP A 5 3.03 9.35 -17.85
N ALA A 6 3.44 10.31 -17.03
CA ALA A 6 2.96 10.52 -15.67
C ALA A 6 2.80 12.02 -15.37
N ASP A 7 2.06 12.33 -14.32
CA ASP A 7 1.91 13.68 -13.79
C ASP A 7 2.91 13.94 -12.66
N PRO A 8 3.54 15.12 -12.60
CA PRO A 8 3.35 16.31 -13.45
C PRO A 8 4.22 16.32 -14.73
N PHE A 9 5.08 15.34 -14.94
CA PHE A 9 5.92 15.15 -16.12
C PHE A 9 6.38 13.69 -16.20
N HIS A 10 6.99 13.28 -17.30
CA HIS A 10 7.43 11.89 -17.49
C HIS A 10 8.28 11.38 -16.32
N PHE A 11 7.91 10.19 -15.83
CA PHE A 11 8.66 9.48 -14.79
C PHE A 11 9.77 8.63 -15.44
N PRO A 12 11.04 8.96 -15.20
CA PRO A 12 12.15 8.15 -15.68
C PRO A 12 12.36 6.94 -14.76
N PHE A 13 12.59 5.75 -15.29
CA PHE A 13 12.91 4.59 -14.49
C PHE A 13 13.84 3.59 -15.18
N HIS A 14 14.50 2.77 -14.39
CA HIS A 14 15.24 1.61 -14.84
C HIS A 14 14.41 0.36 -14.60
N HIS A 15 14.18 -0.41 -15.66
CA HIS A 15 13.27 -1.56 -15.64
C HIS A 15 13.62 -2.57 -14.52
N GLU A 16 14.89 -2.89 -14.38
CA GLU A 16 15.40 -3.85 -13.37
C GLU A 16 15.46 -3.28 -11.94
N LYS A 17 15.27 -1.96 -11.76
CA LYS A 17 15.37 -1.27 -10.48
C LYS A 17 14.05 -0.72 -9.95
N ILE A 18 12.93 -1.22 -10.47
CA ILE A 18 11.59 -0.81 -10.07
C ILE A 18 10.87 -1.94 -9.34
N ALA A 19 10.17 -1.61 -8.27
CA ALA A 19 9.36 -2.54 -7.52
C ALA A 19 7.94 -1.99 -7.29
N LEU A 20 6.97 -2.88 -7.23
CA LEU A 20 5.61 -2.57 -6.79
C LEU A 20 5.47 -2.80 -5.29
N VAL A 21 4.90 -1.84 -4.58
CA VAL A 21 4.55 -1.96 -3.15
C VAL A 21 3.04 -1.84 -3.01
N VAL A 22 2.40 -2.98 -2.76
CA VAL A 22 0.94 -3.08 -2.55
C VAL A 22 0.65 -2.93 -1.07
N ILE A 23 0.04 -1.83 -0.70
CA ILE A 23 -0.18 -1.42 0.68
C ILE A 23 -1.53 -1.92 1.19
N ASP A 24 -1.49 -2.75 2.22
CA ASP A 24 -2.57 -3.10 3.14
C ASP A 24 -3.92 -3.49 2.48
N MET A 25 -3.87 -4.24 1.39
CA MET A 25 -5.08 -4.78 0.76
C MET A 25 -5.65 -5.95 1.56
N GLN A 26 -5.91 -5.68 2.86
CA GLN A 26 -6.36 -6.65 3.87
C GLN A 26 -7.88 -6.72 3.95
N ARG A 27 -8.39 -7.89 4.34
CA ARG A 27 -9.82 -8.13 4.53
C ARG A 27 -10.44 -7.18 5.56
N ASP A 28 -9.71 -6.85 6.63
CA ASP A 28 -10.12 -5.88 7.65
C ASP A 28 -10.44 -4.49 7.08
N PHE A 29 -9.75 -4.09 6.01
CA PHE A 29 -9.98 -2.77 5.39
C PHE A 29 -10.95 -2.83 4.22
N VAL A 30 -10.92 -3.90 3.43
CA VAL A 30 -11.56 -3.96 2.11
C VAL A 30 -12.90 -4.70 2.14
N GLU A 31 -13.07 -5.70 3.03
CA GLU A 31 -14.27 -6.56 3.00
C GLU A 31 -15.38 -6.08 3.94
N PRO A 32 -16.66 -6.33 3.57
CA PRO A 32 -17.78 -6.20 4.50
C PRO A 32 -17.56 -7.09 5.74
N GLY A 33 -17.81 -6.54 6.92
CA GLY A 33 -17.58 -7.25 8.18
C GLY A 33 -16.15 -7.14 8.72
N GLY A 34 -15.22 -6.51 7.99
CA GLY A 34 -13.90 -6.17 8.51
C GLY A 34 -13.91 -4.97 9.46
N PHE A 35 -12.75 -4.63 9.97
CA PHE A 35 -12.55 -3.50 10.88
C PHE A 35 -13.01 -2.16 10.27
N GLY A 36 -12.68 -1.90 9.00
CA GLY A 36 -13.12 -0.69 8.30
C GLY A 36 -14.64 -0.52 8.28
N ALA A 37 -15.36 -1.58 7.94
CA ALA A 37 -16.83 -1.60 7.97
C ALA A 37 -17.38 -1.41 9.40
N SER A 38 -16.73 -2.02 10.40
CA SER A 38 -17.11 -1.90 11.82
C SER A 38 -16.98 -0.46 12.35
N LEU A 39 -16.12 0.36 11.74
CA LEU A 39 -16.00 1.80 12.01
C LEU A 39 -17.07 2.64 11.30
N GLY A 40 -17.95 2.04 10.50
CA GLY A 40 -18.98 2.72 9.72
C GLY A 40 -18.51 3.28 8.38
N ASN A 41 -17.33 2.89 7.91
CA ASN A 41 -16.81 3.31 6.63
C ASN A 41 -17.48 2.55 5.47
N ASN A 42 -17.58 3.20 4.31
CA ASN A 42 -18.02 2.57 3.08
C ASN A 42 -16.87 1.79 2.43
N VAL A 43 -16.80 0.49 2.71
CA VAL A 43 -15.76 -0.40 2.16
C VAL A 43 -15.92 -0.67 0.66
N GLU A 44 -17.10 -0.43 0.06
CA GLU A 44 -17.31 -0.58 -1.38
C GLU A 44 -16.35 0.29 -2.20
N LEU A 45 -16.00 1.46 -1.68
CA LEU A 45 -15.01 2.34 -2.32
C LEU A 45 -13.65 1.64 -2.46
N LEU A 46 -13.22 0.92 -1.44
CA LEU A 46 -11.95 0.19 -1.48
C LEU A 46 -12.05 -1.10 -2.30
N GLN A 47 -13.20 -1.76 -2.33
CA GLN A 47 -13.43 -2.94 -3.15
C GLN A 47 -13.33 -2.65 -4.64
N GLN A 48 -13.77 -1.47 -5.07
CA GLN A 48 -13.78 -1.07 -6.47
C GLN A 48 -12.39 -1.06 -7.11
N ILE A 49 -11.33 -0.86 -6.32
CA ILE A 49 -9.96 -0.85 -6.87
C ILE A 49 -9.32 -2.24 -6.93
N VAL A 50 -9.89 -3.27 -6.31
CA VAL A 50 -9.30 -4.62 -6.29
C VAL A 50 -8.96 -5.14 -7.69
N PRO A 51 -9.84 -5.04 -8.70
CA PRO A 51 -9.50 -5.45 -10.07
C PRO A 51 -8.34 -4.65 -10.68
N THR A 52 -8.24 -3.35 -10.39
CA THR A 52 -7.17 -2.48 -10.90
C THR A 52 -5.84 -2.82 -10.24
N VAL A 53 -5.83 -3.02 -8.92
CA VAL A 53 -4.64 -3.48 -8.19
C VAL A 53 -4.19 -4.86 -8.70
N ARG A 54 -5.13 -5.77 -8.99
CA ARG A 54 -4.83 -7.07 -9.59
C ARG A 54 -4.16 -6.92 -10.96
N ASN A 55 -4.69 -6.07 -11.83
CA ASN A 55 -4.10 -5.80 -13.14
C ASN A 55 -2.66 -5.26 -13.03
N LEU A 56 -2.41 -4.36 -12.08
CA LEU A 56 -1.08 -3.84 -11.81
C LEU A 56 -0.12 -4.94 -11.34
N ILE A 57 -0.55 -5.77 -10.39
CA ILE A 57 0.22 -6.93 -9.89
C ILE A 57 0.56 -7.88 -11.05
N ASP A 58 -0.43 -8.23 -11.87
CA ASP A 58 -0.23 -9.15 -13.00
C ASP A 58 0.72 -8.55 -14.05
N GLY A 59 0.70 -7.23 -14.28
CA GLY A 59 1.67 -6.52 -15.12
C GLY A 59 3.10 -6.65 -14.61
N PHE A 60 3.33 -6.47 -13.30
CA PHE A 60 4.64 -6.65 -12.69
C PHE A 60 5.10 -8.11 -12.70
N ARG A 61 4.19 -9.06 -12.45
CA ARG A 61 4.45 -10.51 -12.57
C ARG A 61 4.87 -10.90 -13.99
N ALA A 62 4.13 -10.43 -14.99
CA ALA A 62 4.44 -10.71 -16.39
C ALA A 62 5.78 -10.12 -16.83
N ALA A 63 6.19 -9.00 -16.26
CA ALA A 63 7.50 -8.38 -16.48
C ALA A 63 8.63 -9.01 -15.65
N GLY A 64 8.34 -9.98 -14.76
CA GLY A 64 9.32 -10.61 -13.87
C GLY A 64 9.89 -9.68 -12.81
N LEU A 65 9.14 -8.65 -12.43
CA LEU A 65 9.60 -7.59 -11.53
C LEU A 65 9.21 -7.85 -10.07
N THR A 66 9.89 -7.15 -9.19
CA THR A 66 9.75 -7.26 -7.74
C THR A 66 8.40 -6.74 -7.26
N ILE A 67 7.74 -7.54 -6.40
CA ILE A 67 6.48 -7.17 -5.74
C ILE A 67 6.63 -7.36 -4.24
N VAL A 68 6.17 -6.36 -3.48
CA VAL A 68 6.08 -6.35 -2.02
C VAL A 68 4.62 -6.11 -1.63
N HIS A 69 4.12 -6.93 -0.72
CA HIS A 69 2.82 -6.72 -0.09
C HIS A 69 3.02 -6.33 1.37
N THR A 70 2.24 -5.39 1.87
CA THR A 70 2.23 -5.07 3.30
C THR A 70 0.90 -5.42 3.94
N ARG A 71 0.97 -5.72 5.24
CA ARG A 71 -0.18 -5.85 6.12
C ARG A 71 0.05 -4.98 7.34
N GLU A 72 -0.84 -4.04 7.65
CA GLU A 72 -0.82 -3.41 8.95
C GLU A 72 -1.34 -4.40 9.97
N CYS A 73 -0.47 -4.96 10.79
CA CYS A 73 -0.85 -5.84 11.86
C CYS A 73 0.21 -5.89 12.96
N HIS A 74 -0.22 -6.41 14.12
CA HIS A 74 0.57 -6.51 15.32
C HIS A 74 0.76 -7.96 15.74
N LYS A 75 1.78 -8.21 16.56
CA LYS A 75 2.01 -9.51 17.17
C LYS A 75 0.82 -9.95 18.04
N PRO A 76 0.57 -11.26 18.20
CA PRO A 76 -0.55 -11.74 19.02
C PRO A 76 -0.54 -11.24 20.48
N ASP A 77 0.63 -10.95 21.05
CA ASP A 77 0.78 -10.41 22.39
C ASP A 77 0.73 -8.87 22.45
N LEU A 78 0.60 -8.21 21.30
CA LEU A 78 0.57 -6.76 21.13
C LEU A 78 1.83 -6.04 21.67
N SER A 79 2.95 -6.74 21.84
CA SER A 79 4.20 -6.17 22.36
C SER A 79 4.80 -5.07 21.49
N ASP A 80 4.42 -5.05 20.20
CA ASP A 80 4.82 -4.06 19.19
C ASP A 80 3.79 -2.94 18.98
N CYS A 81 2.67 -2.95 19.74
CA CYS A 81 1.62 -1.94 19.65
C CYS A 81 1.73 -0.93 20.81
N PRO A 82 2.21 0.30 20.58
CA PRO A 82 2.30 1.29 21.63
C PRO A 82 0.92 1.62 22.22
N PRO A 83 0.81 1.90 23.54
CA PRO A 83 -0.45 2.24 24.19
C PRO A 83 -1.21 3.38 23.50
N ALA A 84 -0.50 4.43 23.06
CA ALA A 84 -1.10 5.55 22.33
C ALA A 84 -1.74 5.14 21.00
N LYS A 85 -1.29 4.05 20.37
CA LYS A 85 -1.90 3.50 19.16
C LYS A 85 -3.04 2.55 19.50
N ARG A 86 -2.83 1.64 20.45
CA ARG A 86 -3.82 0.65 20.89
C ARG A 86 -5.09 1.28 21.45
N ASP A 87 -4.92 2.30 22.32
CA ASP A 87 -6.02 2.88 23.08
C ASP A 87 -6.72 4.04 22.37
N ARG A 88 -6.37 4.29 21.09
CA ARG A 88 -6.97 5.34 20.27
C ARG A 88 -8.32 4.90 19.71
N GLY A 89 -9.23 5.86 19.56
CA GLY A 89 -10.50 5.68 18.87
C GLY A 89 -11.60 5.10 19.77
N ASN A 90 -12.47 4.30 19.17
CA ASN A 90 -13.62 3.71 19.88
C ASN A 90 -13.15 2.65 20.89
N PRO A 91 -13.51 2.79 22.18
CA PRO A 91 -13.10 1.82 23.21
C PRO A 91 -13.57 0.37 22.98
N ALA A 92 -14.58 0.17 22.14
CA ALA A 92 -15.12 -1.15 21.80
C ALA A 92 -14.51 -1.77 20.53
N LEU A 93 -13.60 -1.06 19.86
CA LEU A 93 -13.00 -1.46 18.57
C LEU A 93 -11.52 -1.07 18.52
N ARG A 94 -10.76 -1.52 19.51
CA ARG A 94 -9.30 -1.27 19.59
C ARG A 94 -8.53 -2.34 18.83
N ILE A 95 -7.30 -2.02 18.47
CA ILE A 95 -6.35 -3.02 17.98
C ILE A 95 -6.23 -4.14 19.02
N GLY A 96 -6.41 -5.38 18.59
CA GLY A 96 -6.37 -6.57 19.43
C GLY A 96 -7.69 -6.99 20.05
N ASP A 97 -8.75 -6.16 20.02
CA ASP A 97 -10.10 -6.54 20.42
C ASP A 97 -10.70 -7.53 19.41
N HIS A 98 -11.67 -8.34 19.86
CA HIS A 98 -12.38 -9.23 18.97
C HIS A 98 -13.35 -8.45 18.07
N GLY A 99 -13.13 -8.56 16.76
CA GLY A 99 -14.00 -8.10 15.70
C GLY A 99 -14.66 -9.27 14.96
N PRO A 100 -15.45 -9.00 13.92
CA PRO A 100 -16.14 -10.06 13.15
C PRO A 100 -15.19 -11.03 12.43
N MET A 101 -13.97 -10.59 12.10
CA MET A 101 -12.93 -11.37 11.40
C MET A 101 -11.74 -11.74 12.31
N GLY A 102 -12.01 -12.05 13.59
CA GLY A 102 -10.97 -12.33 14.56
C GLY A 102 -10.48 -11.09 15.31
N ARG A 103 -9.30 -11.13 15.88
CA ARG A 103 -8.72 -9.99 16.59
C ARG A 103 -8.25 -8.92 15.60
N ILE A 104 -8.72 -7.70 15.80
CA ILE A 104 -8.49 -6.56 14.91
C ILE A 104 -6.99 -6.30 14.73
N LEU A 105 -6.52 -6.32 13.49
CA LEU A 105 -5.14 -6.04 13.07
C LEU A 105 -4.09 -6.87 13.85
N VAL A 106 -4.38 -8.14 14.11
CA VAL A 106 -3.45 -9.09 14.73
C VAL A 106 -2.99 -10.12 13.69
N SER A 107 -1.69 -10.35 13.64
CA SER A 107 -1.09 -11.31 12.71
C SER A 107 -1.62 -12.73 12.96
N GLY A 108 -1.98 -13.44 11.88
CA GLY A 108 -2.59 -14.77 11.94
C GLY A 108 -4.11 -14.78 12.07
N GLU A 109 -4.74 -13.62 12.25
CA GLU A 109 -6.20 -13.53 12.26
C GLU A 109 -6.76 -13.34 10.84
N PRO A 110 -7.98 -13.85 10.54
CA PRO A 110 -8.55 -13.77 9.19
C PRO A 110 -8.66 -12.35 8.63
N GLY A 111 -8.96 -11.36 9.47
CA GLY A 111 -9.07 -9.95 9.07
C GLY A 111 -7.73 -9.35 8.63
N ALA A 112 -6.62 -9.81 9.20
CA ALA A 112 -5.27 -9.34 8.86
C ALA A 112 -4.77 -9.86 7.50
N GLU A 113 -5.40 -10.90 6.94
CA GLU A 113 -4.96 -11.48 5.67
C GLU A 113 -5.31 -10.57 4.48
N ILE A 114 -4.48 -10.68 3.43
CA ILE A 114 -4.72 -10.00 2.15
C ILE A 114 -5.97 -10.62 1.49
N VAL A 115 -6.78 -9.80 0.83
CA VAL A 115 -7.96 -10.30 0.10
C VAL A 115 -7.57 -11.39 -0.90
N PRO A 116 -8.37 -12.46 -1.03
CA PRO A 116 -7.99 -13.63 -1.84
C PRO A 116 -7.65 -13.31 -3.30
N GLU A 117 -8.31 -12.30 -3.87
CA GLU A 117 -8.09 -11.87 -5.25
C GLU A 117 -6.67 -11.35 -5.49
N LEU A 118 -6.00 -10.87 -4.44
CA LEU A 118 -4.66 -10.28 -4.51
C LEU A 118 -3.62 -11.13 -3.78
N ALA A 119 -3.92 -12.38 -3.51
CA ALA A 119 -3.03 -13.27 -2.76
C ALA A 119 -1.60 -13.26 -3.32
N PRO A 120 -0.59 -13.07 -2.45
CA PRO A 120 0.81 -13.13 -2.84
C PRO A 120 1.18 -14.49 -3.41
N LEU A 121 2.07 -14.50 -4.40
CA LEU A 121 2.65 -15.74 -4.93
C LEU A 121 3.94 -16.10 -4.19
N PRO A 122 4.37 -17.38 -4.23
CA PRO A 122 5.68 -17.79 -3.71
C PRO A 122 6.81 -16.95 -4.32
N GLY A 123 7.62 -16.34 -3.47
CA GLY A 123 8.72 -15.47 -3.88
C GLY A 123 8.41 -13.98 -3.79
N GLU A 124 7.15 -13.58 -3.67
CA GLU A 124 6.75 -12.20 -3.36
C GLU A 124 6.92 -11.94 -1.85
N LEU A 125 7.43 -10.76 -1.50
CA LEU A 125 7.64 -10.40 -0.10
C LEU A 125 6.33 -9.96 0.54
N VAL A 126 6.01 -10.52 1.70
CA VAL A 126 4.90 -10.05 2.56
C VAL A 126 5.49 -9.51 3.85
N ILE A 127 5.13 -8.28 4.21
CA ILE A 127 5.64 -7.58 5.40
C ILE A 127 4.50 -7.26 6.33
N ASP A 128 4.58 -7.74 7.57
CA ASP A 128 3.77 -7.26 8.67
C ASP A 128 4.40 -5.99 9.24
N LYS A 129 3.66 -4.88 9.23
CA LYS A 129 4.13 -3.58 9.70
C LYS A 129 3.31 -3.07 10.87
N PRO A 130 3.96 -2.70 12.00
CA PRO A 130 3.25 -2.19 13.17
C PRO A 130 2.88 -0.69 13.06
N GLY A 131 3.41 -0.02 12.04
CA GLY A 131 3.18 1.40 11.76
C GLY A 131 2.31 1.64 10.54
N LYS A 132 2.04 2.92 10.24
CA LYS A 132 1.34 3.31 9.01
C LYS A 132 2.26 3.20 7.80
N GLY A 133 3.50 3.66 7.94
CA GLY A 133 4.52 3.57 6.89
C GLY A 133 5.11 2.17 6.75
N ALA A 134 5.47 1.80 5.54
CA ALA A 134 6.00 0.48 5.20
C ALA A 134 7.44 0.25 5.68
N PHE A 135 8.16 1.31 5.99
CA PHE A 135 9.57 1.23 6.40
C PHE A 135 9.76 1.21 7.92
N TYR A 136 8.78 1.71 8.69
CA TYR A 136 8.88 1.78 10.13
C TYR A 136 8.87 0.39 10.78
N ALA A 137 9.96 0.06 11.46
CA ALA A 137 10.15 -1.22 12.18
C ALA A 137 9.95 -2.47 11.29
N THR A 138 10.33 -2.38 10.00
CA THR A 138 10.25 -3.46 9.02
C THR A 138 11.61 -3.68 8.34
N PRO A 139 11.83 -4.81 7.69
CA PRO A 139 13.06 -5.07 6.94
C PRO A 139 13.08 -4.43 5.54
N LEU A 140 12.06 -3.66 5.14
CA LEU A 140 11.84 -3.24 3.75
C LEU A 140 13.04 -2.50 3.15
N SER A 141 13.66 -1.55 3.91
CA SER A 141 14.78 -0.75 3.38
C SER A 141 15.94 -1.64 2.96
N GLY A 142 16.44 -2.47 3.87
CA GLY A 142 17.55 -3.38 3.56
C GLY A 142 17.22 -4.39 2.46
N TRP A 143 15.98 -4.88 2.44
CA TRP A 143 15.54 -5.82 1.41
C TRP A 143 15.51 -5.20 0.00
N LEU A 144 15.11 -3.93 -0.12
CA LEU A 144 15.14 -3.18 -1.39
C LEU A 144 16.57 -2.83 -1.80
N GLU A 145 17.42 -2.43 -0.85
CA GLU A 145 18.83 -2.12 -1.06
C GLU A 145 19.62 -3.33 -1.60
N GLU A 146 19.40 -4.52 -1.01
CA GLU A 146 20.01 -5.77 -1.49
C GLU A 146 19.67 -6.13 -2.94
N ARG A 147 18.58 -5.57 -3.47
CA ARG A 147 18.09 -5.78 -4.85
C ARG A 147 18.37 -4.61 -5.78
N ASP A 148 19.12 -3.63 -5.31
CA ASP A 148 19.44 -2.40 -6.05
C ASP A 148 18.17 -1.68 -6.58
N ILE A 149 17.06 -1.75 -5.83
CA ILE A 149 15.80 -1.07 -6.17
C ILE A 149 15.95 0.41 -5.84
N SER A 150 15.60 1.27 -6.79
CA SER A 150 15.62 2.73 -6.64
C SER A 150 14.31 3.42 -7.01
N HIS A 151 13.37 2.69 -7.61
CA HIS A 151 12.08 3.18 -8.06
C HIS A 151 10.96 2.35 -7.45
N LEU A 152 9.97 3.01 -6.85
CA LEU A 152 8.85 2.34 -6.20
C LEU A 152 7.52 2.81 -6.80
N VAL A 153 6.70 1.86 -7.21
CA VAL A 153 5.30 2.08 -7.56
C VAL A 153 4.46 1.69 -6.36
N PHE A 154 3.59 2.59 -5.91
CA PHE A 154 2.69 2.37 -4.79
C PHE A 154 1.25 2.15 -5.27
N ALA A 155 0.56 1.23 -4.63
CA ALA A 155 -0.86 0.95 -4.78
C ALA A 155 -1.45 0.50 -3.45
N GLY A 156 -2.77 0.42 -3.34
CA GLY A 156 -3.46 -0.10 -2.15
C GLY A 156 -4.11 0.96 -1.29
N VAL A 157 -4.27 0.71 0.00
CA VAL A 157 -5.16 1.50 0.88
C VAL A 157 -4.56 1.82 2.26
N THR A 158 -5.06 2.87 2.95
CA THR A 158 -5.82 3.97 2.36
C THR A 158 -4.87 5.03 1.85
N THR A 159 -5.27 5.74 0.82
CA THR A 159 -4.40 6.70 0.10
C THR A 159 -3.74 7.71 1.04
N GLU A 160 -4.54 8.31 1.94
CA GLU A 160 -4.13 9.40 2.84
C GLU A 160 -3.38 8.93 4.09
N VAL A 161 -3.42 7.62 4.41
CA VAL A 161 -2.78 7.09 5.61
C VAL A 161 -1.58 6.23 5.25
N CYS A 162 -1.77 4.93 5.01
CA CYS A 162 -0.66 4.00 4.86
C CYS A 162 0.10 4.21 3.55
N VAL A 163 -0.60 4.49 2.45
CA VAL A 163 0.02 4.72 1.13
C VAL A 163 0.86 6.00 1.16
N GLN A 164 0.27 7.14 1.54
CA GLN A 164 0.99 8.41 1.58
C GLN A 164 2.16 8.40 2.58
N THR A 165 1.96 7.80 3.78
CA THR A 165 3.04 7.69 4.77
C THR A 165 4.21 6.88 4.21
N SER A 166 3.94 5.73 3.61
CA SER A 166 4.97 4.88 3.00
C SER A 166 5.72 5.59 1.88
N MET A 167 4.99 6.34 1.05
CA MET A 167 5.55 7.09 -0.06
C MET A 167 6.46 8.24 0.40
N ARG A 168 6.08 8.97 1.46
CA ARG A 168 6.91 10.02 2.06
C ARG A 168 8.17 9.45 2.71
N GLU A 169 8.04 8.34 3.45
CA GLU A 169 9.20 7.64 4.01
C GLU A 169 10.16 7.13 2.92
N ALA A 170 9.64 6.64 1.79
CA ALA A 170 10.43 6.24 0.64
C ALA A 170 11.16 7.43 0.01
N ASN A 171 10.45 8.54 -0.19
CA ASN A 171 11.02 9.77 -0.74
C ASN A 171 12.15 10.30 0.13
N ASP A 172 11.99 10.35 1.45
CA ASP A 172 13.03 10.76 2.39
C ASP A 172 14.28 9.85 2.36
N ARG A 173 14.11 8.58 1.91
CA ARG A 173 15.21 7.62 1.72
C ARG A 173 15.84 7.67 0.33
N GLY A 174 15.36 8.58 -0.55
CA GLY A 174 15.92 8.79 -1.88
C GLY A 174 15.35 7.89 -2.98
N TYR A 175 14.23 7.18 -2.73
CA TYR A 175 13.53 6.46 -3.79
C TYR A 175 12.74 7.40 -4.70
N HIS A 176 12.73 7.11 -6.00
CA HIS A 176 11.78 7.70 -6.93
C HIS A 176 10.41 7.04 -6.77
N CYS A 177 9.41 7.82 -6.37
CA CYS A 177 8.11 7.30 -5.98
C CYS A 177 7.02 7.64 -7.01
N LEU A 178 6.28 6.63 -7.48
CA LEU A 178 5.14 6.75 -8.37
C LEU A 178 3.91 6.14 -7.69
N LEU A 179 2.80 6.86 -7.65
CA LEU A 179 1.51 6.34 -7.20
C LEU A 179 0.64 5.93 -8.38
N ALA A 180 0.16 4.68 -8.39
CA ALA A 180 -0.87 4.22 -9.31
C ALA A 180 -2.22 4.81 -8.86
N GLU A 181 -2.64 5.93 -9.46
CA GLU A 181 -3.71 6.79 -8.97
C GLU A 181 -5.11 6.15 -9.01
N ASP A 182 -5.32 5.18 -9.87
CA ASP A 182 -6.55 4.40 -9.98
C ASP A 182 -6.48 3.04 -9.23
N ALA A 183 -5.30 2.69 -8.70
CA ALA A 183 -5.06 1.51 -7.87
C ALA A 183 -4.88 1.85 -6.38
N THR A 184 -5.31 3.02 -5.96
CA THR A 184 -5.37 3.45 -4.56
C THR A 184 -6.73 4.09 -4.26
N GLU A 185 -7.21 3.96 -3.03
CA GLU A 185 -8.49 4.56 -2.64
C GLU A 185 -8.53 4.93 -1.15
N SER A 186 -9.48 5.80 -0.82
CA SER A 186 -9.80 6.24 0.53
C SER A 186 -11.27 5.96 0.84
N TYR A 187 -11.60 5.81 2.12
CA TYR A 187 -13.00 5.87 2.56
C TYR A 187 -13.61 7.28 2.35
N PHE A 188 -12.77 8.27 2.08
CA PHE A 188 -13.13 9.68 1.87
C PHE A 188 -12.53 10.16 0.54
N PRO A 189 -13.31 10.17 -0.57
CA PRO A 189 -12.78 10.48 -1.92
C PRO A 189 -12.06 11.83 -2.00
N GLU A 190 -12.49 12.82 -1.21
CA GLU A 190 -11.84 14.12 -1.13
C GLU A 190 -10.43 14.05 -0.55
N PHE A 191 -10.16 13.09 0.36
CA PHE A 191 -8.81 12.89 0.90
C PHE A 191 -7.88 12.28 -0.14
N LYS A 192 -8.35 11.30 -0.91
CA LYS A 192 -7.60 10.77 -2.06
C LYS A 192 -7.19 11.90 -3.01
N GLN A 193 -8.15 12.73 -3.42
CA GLN A 193 -7.87 13.82 -4.35
C GLN A 193 -6.86 14.82 -3.78
N ALA A 194 -6.97 15.16 -2.49
CA ALA A 194 -6.02 16.02 -1.81
C ALA A 194 -4.60 15.42 -1.82
N VAL A 195 -4.47 14.12 -1.55
CA VAL A 195 -3.19 13.42 -1.55
C VAL A 195 -2.56 13.40 -2.95
N LEU A 196 -3.32 13.09 -4.00
CA LEU A 196 -2.82 13.13 -5.38
C LEU A 196 -2.25 14.52 -5.72
N ASN A 197 -2.94 15.58 -5.31
CA ASN A 197 -2.48 16.96 -5.52
C ASN A 197 -1.20 17.26 -4.72
N MET A 198 -1.11 16.79 -3.46
CA MET A 198 0.07 16.98 -2.62
C MET A 198 1.31 16.25 -3.17
N ILE A 199 1.13 15.06 -3.74
CA ILE A 199 2.22 14.26 -4.31
C ILE A 199 2.84 14.99 -5.50
N ARG A 200 2.01 15.47 -6.43
CA ARG A 200 2.41 16.14 -7.66
C ARG A 200 2.91 17.57 -7.49
N ALA A 201 2.55 18.20 -6.37
CA ALA A 201 2.85 19.61 -6.11
C ALA A 201 4.36 19.90 -6.24
N GLN A 202 4.68 21.16 -6.53
CA GLN A 202 6.05 21.68 -6.54
C GLN A 202 7.04 20.86 -7.40
N GLY A 203 6.56 20.33 -8.55
CA GLY A 203 7.41 19.54 -9.44
C GLY A 203 7.69 18.12 -8.91
N ALA A 204 6.64 17.43 -8.47
CA ALA A 204 6.72 16.08 -7.90
C ALA A 204 7.53 16.02 -6.59
N ILE A 205 7.30 16.96 -5.66
CA ILE A 205 8.09 17.05 -4.41
C ILE A 205 8.06 15.75 -3.58
N VAL A 206 6.97 14.98 -3.66
CA VAL A 206 6.84 13.65 -3.04
C VAL A 206 6.98 12.55 -4.09
N GLY A 207 6.51 12.80 -5.32
CA GLY A 207 6.56 11.83 -6.39
C GLY A 207 5.58 12.12 -7.52
N TRP A 208 5.39 11.13 -8.36
CA TRP A 208 4.54 11.16 -9.55
C TRP A 208 3.25 10.40 -9.35
N THR A 209 2.28 10.62 -10.23
CA THR A 209 1.08 9.79 -10.33
C THR A 209 0.84 9.37 -11.79
N ALA A 210 0.30 8.19 -11.99
CA ALA A 210 -0.13 7.71 -13.30
C ALA A 210 -1.23 6.65 -13.16
N PRO A 211 -2.12 6.50 -14.14
CA PRO A 211 -3.07 5.39 -14.15
C PRO A 211 -2.35 4.06 -14.43
N THR A 212 -2.90 2.98 -13.89
CA THR A 212 -2.36 1.61 -13.99
C THR A 212 -2.07 1.21 -15.44
N SER A 213 -2.92 1.58 -16.39
CA SER A 213 -2.73 1.23 -17.80
C SER A 213 -1.42 1.76 -18.36
N LYS A 214 -1.09 3.03 -18.08
CA LYS A 214 0.18 3.63 -18.52
C LYS A 214 1.40 2.97 -17.85
N ILE A 215 1.26 2.60 -16.58
CA ILE A 215 2.34 1.92 -15.84
C ILE A 215 2.59 0.56 -16.50
N VAL A 216 1.56 -0.25 -16.68
CA VAL A 216 1.68 -1.60 -17.28
C VAL A 216 2.24 -1.51 -18.71
N ASP A 217 1.73 -0.58 -19.54
CA ASP A 217 2.24 -0.39 -20.90
C ASP A 217 3.75 -0.05 -20.91
N ALA A 218 4.20 0.82 -20.02
CA ALA A 218 5.61 1.20 -19.92
C ALA A 218 6.54 0.06 -19.43
N LEU A 219 6.01 -0.88 -18.64
CA LEU A 219 6.78 -2.06 -18.23
C LEU A 219 7.08 -2.98 -19.42
N HIS A 220 6.16 -3.08 -20.39
CA HIS A 220 6.23 -3.99 -21.52
C HIS A 220 6.74 -3.35 -22.83
N ALA A 221 6.91 -2.02 -22.87
CA ALA A 221 7.54 -1.29 -23.97
C ALA A 221 9.07 -1.50 -23.93
#